data_944fa9c6ba7ff3b32ff1e2c784300875
#
_entry.id   944fa9c6ba7ff3b32ff1e2c784300875
#
_cell.length_a   1.000
_cell.length_b   1.000
_cell.length_c   1.000
_cell.angle_alpha   90.00
_cell.angle_beta   90.00
_cell.angle_gamma   90.00
#
_symmetry.space_group_name_H-M   'P 1'
#
loop_
_entity.id
_entity.type
_entity.pdbx_description
1 polymer ?
#
loop_
_entity_poly.entity_id
_entity_poly.type
_entity_poly.pdbx_seq_one_letter_code
_entity_poly.pdbx_strand_id
1 'polypeptide(L)'
;LAWVWLPQAQPLSSQRISEQLAVVDQSLMDRYFKRRHDRLLKARQKVSAADIPQFLALDSTSISTYSETIASAAYGHARQDPHLRQVNLSLGVDYETGDVCYAYESEGSTNDKQLYLAIVQRMIDHQFDLSNTVLVTDRGYHSLMNMQKLINLELKFVQGVTRAEDSVRRLFDQHRVSLDDPAFTDGRLEVAA
;
A
#
# COMPACT_ATOMS: atom_id res chain seq x y z
N LEU A 1 -7.23 8.24 17.48
CA LEU A 1 -7.68 6.90 17.93
C LEU A 1 -9.00 7.08 18.69
N ALA A 2 -10.15 6.92 18.01
CA ALA A 2 -11.44 6.88 18.66
C ALA A 2 -11.59 5.51 19.32
N TRP A 3 -11.50 5.48 20.63
CA TRP A 3 -11.89 4.31 21.42
C TRP A 3 -13.40 4.17 21.34
N VAL A 4 -13.89 3.13 20.66
CA VAL A 4 -15.29 2.76 20.74
C VAL A 4 -15.53 2.14 22.11
N TRP A 5 -16.02 2.94 23.05
CA TRP A 5 -16.48 2.45 24.34
C TRP A 5 -17.84 1.79 24.14
N LEU A 6 -17.90 0.47 24.26
CA LEU A 6 -19.17 -0.25 24.35
C LEU A 6 -19.55 -0.38 25.83
N PRO A 7 -20.49 0.41 26.34
CA PRO A 7 -20.75 0.54 27.79
C PRO A 7 -21.25 -0.74 28.46
N GLN A 8 -21.52 -1.81 27.71
CA GLN A 8 -22.07 -3.07 28.26
C GLN A 8 -21.27 -4.31 27.83
N ALA A 9 -20.15 -4.17 27.13
CA ALA A 9 -19.32 -5.31 26.78
C ALA A 9 -18.38 -5.65 27.92
N GLN A 10 -18.44 -6.88 28.41
CA GLN A 10 -17.41 -7.40 29.30
C GLN A 10 -16.05 -7.37 28.55
N PRO A 11 -14.96 -6.94 29.22
CA PRO A 11 -13.65 -6.96 28.60
C PRO A 11 -13.30 -8.39 28.16
N LEU A 12 -12.90 -8.53 26.90
CA LEU A 12 -12.44 -9.81 26.39
C LEU A 12 -11.16 -10.20 27.12
N SER A 13 -11.08 -11.44 27.59
CA SER A 13 -9.82 -11.96 28.10
C SER A 13 -8.78 -12.07 27.00
N SER A 14 -7.49 -12.00 27.35
CA SER A 14 -6.38 -12.18 26.40
C SER A 14 -6.49 -13.51 25.64
N GLN A 15 -6.94 -14.57 26.30
CA GLN A 15 -7.19 -15.86 25.68
C GLN A 15 -8.26 -15.77 24.59
N ARG A 16 -9.40 -15.13 24.88
CA ARG A 16 -10.46 -14.92 23.86
C ARG A 16 -10.00 -14.07 22.69
N ILE A 17 -9.19 -13.05 22.93
CA ILE A 17 -8.59 -12.25 21.86
C ILE A 17 -7.69 -13.14 21.00
N SER A 18 -6.82 -13.94 21.60
CA SER A 18 -5.94 -14.87 20.89
C SER A 18 -6.73 -15.91 20.06
N GLU A 19 -7.79 -16.48 20.64
CA GLU A 19 -8.67 -17.43 19.94
C GLU A 19 -9.35 -16.79 18.72
N GLN A 20 -9.80 -15.54 18.84
CA GLN A 20 -10.39 -14.80 17.72
C GLN A 20 -9.36 -14.43 16.67
N LEU A 21 -8.15 -14.06 17.06
CA LEU A 21 -7.08 -13.74 16.12
C LEU A 21 -6.54 -14.98 15.38
N ALA A 22 -6.60 -16.14 16.02
CA ALA A 22 -6.13 -17.41 15.42
C ALA A 22 -6.93 -17.84 14.18
N VAL A 23 -8.15 -17.33 13.99
CA VAL A 23 -8.98 -17.60 12.83
C VAL A 23 -8.87 -16.54 11.73
N VAL A 24 -8.07 -15.49 11.97
CA VAL A 24 -7.82 -14.43 10.97
C VAL A 24 -6.77 -14.93 10.00
N ASP A 25 -7.21 -15.25 8.82
CA ASP A 25 -6.36 -15.58 7.68
C ASP A 25 -6.38 -14.45 6.63
N GLN A 26 -5.52 -14.55 5.63
CA GLN A 26 -5.44 -13.55 4.57
C GLN A 26 -6.78 -13.43 3.79
N SER A 27 -7.54 -14.53 3.64
CA SER A 27 -8.84 -14.50 2.97
C SER A 27 -9.88 -13.68 3.74
N LEU A 28 -9.87 -13.79 5.08
CA LEU A 28 -10.73 -12.97 5.93
C LEU A 28 -10.33 -11.48 5.85
N MET A 29 -9.03 -11.20 5.85
CA MET A 29 -8.51 -9.85 5.66
C MET A 29 -8.92 -9.26 4.32
N ASP A 30 -8.79 -10.01 3.21
CA ASP A 30 -9.21 -9.56 1.88
C ASP A 30 -10.70 -9.20 1.85
N ARG A 31 -11.56 -10.05 2.42
CA ARG A 31 -13.01 -9.79 2.52
C ARG A 31 -13.32 -8.56 3.38
N TYR A 32 -12.61 -8.39 4.48
CA TYR A 32 -12.76 -7.22 5.36
C TYR A 32 -12.39 -5.93 4.63
N PHE A 33 -11.19 -5.90 4.01
CA PHE A 33 -10.70 -4.73 3.31
C PHE A 33 -11.52 -4.43 2.04
N LYS A 34 -11.97 -5.46 1.32
CA LYS A 34 -12.91 -5.28 0.20
C LYS A 34 -14.18 -4.56 0.63
N ARG A 35 -14.82 -5.00 1.71
CA ARG A 35 -16.03 -4.34 2.25
C ARG A 35 -15.73 -2.92 2.72
N ARG A 36 -14.57 -2.68 3.34
CA ARG A 36 -14.14 -1.35 3.76
C ARG A 36 -13.92 -0.43 2.57
N HIS A 37 -13.21 -0.88 1.57
CA HIS A 37 -12.97 -0.16 0.31
C HIS A 37 -14.29 0.23 -0.36
N ASP A 38 -15.23 -0.70 -0.54
CA ASP A 38 -16.54 -0.43 -1.14
C ASP A 38 -17.34 0.64 -0.35
N ARG A 39 -17.24 0.63 0.98
CA ARG A 39 -17.88 1.66 1.81
C ARG A 39 -17.25 3.03 1.61
N LEU A 40 -15.94 3.10 1.53
CA LEU A 40 -15.20 4.34 1.30
C LEU A 40 -15.53 4.92 -0.08
N LEU A 41 -15.53 4.10 -1.13
CA LEU A 41 -15.93 4.53 -2.48
C LEU A 41 -17.37 5.06 -2.51
N LYS A 42 -18.31 4.36 -1.88
CA LYS A 42 -19.71 4.83 -1.77
C LYS A 42 -19.86 6.14 -0.98
N ALA A 43 -19.05 6.34 0.06
CA ALA A 43 -19.03 7.57 0.83
C ALA A 43 -18.49 8.74 -0.01
N ARG A 44 -17.42 8.52 -0.78
CA ARG A 44 -16.82 9.50 -1.69
C ARG A 44 -17.82 9.94 -2.77
N GLN A 45 -18.49 8.99 -3.42
CA GLN A 45 -19.51 9.27 -4.45
C GLN A 45 -20.65 10.17 -3.96
N LYS A 46 -20.94 10.16 -2.66
CA LYS A 46 -21.99 11.01 -2.05
C LYS A 46 -21.54 12.45 -1.76
N VAL A 47 -20.23 12.65 -1.53
CA VAL A 47 -19.68 13.92 -1.04
C VAL A 47 -18.98 14.71 -2.14
N SER A 48 -18.42 14.04 -3.12
CA SER A 48 -17.62 14.66 -4.18
C SER A 48 -18.24 14.40 -5.54
N ALA A 49 -18.15 15.40 -6.44
CA ALA A 49 -18.46 15.18 -7.85
C ALA A 49 -17.59 14.02 -8.37
N ALA A 50 -18.18 13.14 -9.17
CA ALA A 50 -17.74 11.80 -9.52
C ALA A 50 -16.32 11.62 -10.13
N ASP A 51 -15.53 12.69 -10.27
CA ASP A 51 -14.28 12.69 -11.04
C ASP A 51 -12.97 12.77 -10.22
N ILE A 52 -13.04 12.85 -8.88
CA ILE A 52 -11.80 12.91 -8.09
C ILE A 52 -11.31 11.47 -7.84
N PRO A 53 -10.12 11.10 -8.38
CA PRO A 53 -9.58 9.76 -8.17
C PRO A 53 -9.19 9.54 -6.71
N GLN A 54 -9.28 8.30 -6.27
CA GLN A 54 -8.70 7.87 -5.01
C GLN A 54 -7.19 7.70 -5.17
N PHE A 55 -6.40 8.31 -4.30
CA PHE A 55 -4.96 8.04 -4.23
C PHE A 55 -4.71 6.99 -3.15
N LEU A 56 -4.26 5.82 -3.56
CA LEU A 56 -3.94 4.69 -2.68
C LEU A 56 -2.42 4.53 -2.58
N ALA A 57 -1.84 4.98 -1.47
CA ALA A 57 -0.43 4.81 -1.20
C ALA A 57 -0.15 3.38 -0.73
N LEU A 58 0.76 2.69 -1.42
CA LEU A 58 1.22 1.34 -1.06
C LEU A 58 2.65 1.42 -0.54
N ASP A 59 2.86 0.91 0.66
CA ASP A 59 4.18 0.80 1.27
C ASP A 59 4.30 -0.50 2.09
N SER A 60 5.52 -0.97 2.28
CA SER A 60 5.83 -2.16 3.06
C SER A 60 6.76 -1.86 4.21
N THR A 61 6.57 -2.59 5.29
CA THR A 61 7.48 -2.57 6.43
C THR A 61 7.79 -3.99 6.87
N SER A 62 8.98 -4.20 7.43
CA SER A 62 9.35 -5.46 8.05
C SER A 62 9.10 -5.41 9.56
N ILE A 63 8.56 -6.49 10.10
CA ILE A 63 8.34 -6.67 11.55
C ILE A 63 9.19 -7.83 12.01
N SER A 64 10.22 -7.53 12.79
CA SER A 64 11.10 -8.56 13.37
C SER A 64 10.38 -9.36 14.45
N THR A 65 10.65 -10.66 14.51
CA THR A 65 9.99 -11.57 15.47
C THR A 65 10.94 -12.61 16.02
N TYR A 66 10.77 -12.93 17.30
CA TYR A 66 11.42 -14.07 17.96
C TYR A 66 10.64 -15.38 17.79
N SER A 67 9.45 -15.32 17.17
CA SER A 67 8.63 -16.51 17.02
C SER A 67 9.24 -17.49 16.02
N GLU A 68 9.33 -18.75 16.43
CA GLU A 68 9.74 -19.86 15.58
C GLU A 68 8.57 -20.50 14.83
N THR A 69 7.33 -20.16 15.22
CA THR A 69 6.10 -20.82 14.73
C THR A 69 5.40 -20.05 13.61
N ILE A 70 5.79 -18.80 13.33
CA ILE A 70 5.22 -18.03 12.24
C ILE A 70 5.81 -18.54 10.93
N ALA A 71 4.96 -19.15 10.09
CA ALA A 71 5.38 -19.78 8.82
C ALA A 71 5.98 -18.78 7.83
N SER A 72 5.46 -17.56 7.78
CA SER A 72 5.93 -16.46 6.91
C SER A 72 7.18 -15.75 7.43
N ALA A 73 7.63 -16.07 8.65
CA ALA A 73 8.84 -15.46 9.19
C ALA A 73 10.10 -16.02 8.54
N ALA A 74 10.90 -15.16 7.90
CA ALA A 74 12.16 -15.49 7.25
C ALA A 74 13.21 -14.40 7.48
N TYR A 75 14.48 -14.73 7.26
CA TYR A 75 15.54 -13.72 7.25
C TYR A 75 15.44 -12.90 5.97
N GLY A 76 15.54 -11.58 6.09
CA GLY A 76 15.46 -10.65 4.98
C GLY A 76 16.14 -9.32 5.31
N HIS A 77 15.82 -8.28 4.57
CA HIS A 77 16.33 -6.92 4.85
C HIS A 77 15.56 -6.29 6.01
N ALA A 78 15.87 -6.74 7.23
CA ALA A 78 15.23 -6.21 8.43
C ALA A 78 15.59 -4.74 8.65
N ARG A 79 14.57 -3.90 8.87
CA ARG A 79 14.76 -2.50 9.27
C ARG A 79 15.08 -2.35 10.76
N GLN A 80 14.66 -3.32 11.59
CA GLN A 80 14.81 -3.27 13.05
C GLN A 80 16.01 -4.05 13.53
N ASP A 81 16.02 -5.37 13.32
CA ASP A 81 17.11 -6.25 13.75
C ASP A 81 17.46 -7.27 12.66
N PRO A 82 18.66 -7.17 12.05
CA PRO A 82 19.08 -8.08 10.97
C PRO A 82 19.34 -9.52 11.45
N HIS A 83 19.44 -9.75 12.75
CA HIS A 83 19.67 -11.07 13.32
C HIS A 83 18.37 -11.85 13.62
N LEU A 84 17.21 -11.20 13.47
CA LEU A 84 15.92 -11.81 13.67
C LEU A 84 15.24 -12.17 12.36
N ARG A 85 14.42 -13.23 12.41
CA ARG A 85 13.44 -13.47 11.36
C ARG A 85 12.41 -12.34 11.36
N GLN A 86 11.82 -12.08 10.23
CA GLN A 86 10.81 -11.02 10.05
C GLN A 86 9.67 -11.50 9.18
N VAL A 87 8.55 -10.83 9.28
CA VAL A 87 7.45 -10.84 8.30
C VAL A 87 7.39 -9.49 7.62
N ASN A 88 6.99 -9.45 6.37
CA ASN A 88 6.74 -8.20 5.68
C ASN A 88 5.23 -7.90 5.71
N LEU A 89 4.89 -6.69 6.13
CA LEU A 89 3.53 -6.17 6.13
C LEU A 89 3.44 -5.03 5.12
N SER A 90 2.60 -5.21 4.12
CA SER A 90 2.29 -4.17 3.14
C SER A 90 0.93 -3.56 3.45
N LEU A 91 0.86 -2.24 3.40
CA LEU A 91 -0.35 -1.48 3.65
C LEU A 91 -0.70 -0.64 2.43
N GLY A 92 -1.98 -0.63 2.08
CA GLY A 92 -2.58 0.32 1.17
C GLY A 92 -3.37 1.36 1.96
N VAL A 93 -2.96 2.62 1.91
CA VAL A 93 -3.54 3.70 2.69
C VAL A 93 -4.15 4.75 1.76
N ASP A 94 -5.39 5.12 2.02
CA ASP A 94 -6.03 6.24 1.34
C ASP A 94 -5.36 7.55 1.76
N TYR A 95 -4.83 8.29 0.76
CA TYR A 95 -4.06 9.51 1.02
C TYR A 95 -4.86 10.62 1.70
N GLU A 96 -6.14 10.76 1.37
CA GLU A 96 -6.96 11.85 1.93
C GLU A 96 -7.42 11.57 3.36
N THR A 97 -7.80 10.32 3.64
CA THR A 97 -8.39 9.98 4.93
C THR A 97 -7.39 9.39 5.92
N GLY A 98 -6.25 8.89 5.43
CA GLY A 98 -5.31 8.11 6.21
C GLY A 98 -5.83 6.71 6.57
N ASP A 99 -6.94 6.29 5.97
CA ASP A 99 -7.56 5.00 6.24
C ASP A 99 -6.78 3.86 5.60
N VAL A 100 -6.53 2.79 6.37
CA VAL A 100 -5.99 1.56 5.81
C VAL A 100 -7.09 0.87 4.98
N CYS A 101 -6.88 0.82 3.67
CA CYS A 101 -7.78 0.22 2.70
C CYS A 101 -7.42 -1.21 2.34
N TYR A 102 -6.16 -1.60 2.55
CA TYR A 102 -5.66 -2.93 2.28
C TYR A 102 -4.49 -3.27 3.19
N ALA A 103 -4.35 -4.54 3.57
CA ALA A 103 -3.19 -5.06 4.26
C ALA A 103 -2.86 -6.46 3.74
N TYR A 104 -1.58 -6.73 3.55
CA TYR A 104 -1.07 -7.99 3.06
C TYR A 104 0.19 -8.39 3.82
N GLU A 105 0.18 -9.60 4.39
CA GLU A 105 1.35 -10.21 5.00
C GLU A 105 2.07 -11.07 3.97
N SER A 106 3.37 -10.96 3.90
CA SER A 106 4.21 -11.79 3.05
C SER A 106 5.44 -12.29 3.79
N GLU A 107 6.09 -13.29 3.20
CA GLU A 107 7.33 -13.83 3.73
C GLU A 107 8.41 -12.74 3.86
N GLY A 108 9.13 -12.75 4.98
CA GLY A 108 10.13 -11.74 5.31
C GLY A 108 11.29 -11.60 4.33
N SER A 109 11.53 -12.61 3.49
CA SER A 109 12.51 -12.60 2.40
C SER A 109 12.00 -11.99 1.09
N THR A 110 10.70 -11.71 0.98
CA THR A 110 10.08 -11.24 -0.27
C THR A 110 10.55 -9.83 -0.63
N ASN A 111 10.92 -9.64 -1.90
CA ASN A 111 11.35 -8.34 -2.44
C ASN A 111 10.13 -7.47 -2.78
N ASP A 112 10.20 -6.17 -2.47
CA ASP A 112 9.13 -5.19 -2.72
C ASP A 112 8.64 -5.17 -4.17
N LYS A 113 9.55 -5.34 -5.16
CA LYS A 113 9.19 -5.38 -6.59
C LYS A 113 8.27 -6.55 -6.95
N GLN A 114 8.51 -7.72 -6.36
CA GLN A 114 7.67 -8.92 -6.56
C GLN A 114 6.35 -8.78 -5.80
N LEU A 115 6.44 -8.23 -4.59
CA LEU A 115 5.31 -8.03 -3.70
C LEU A 115 4.26 -7.11 -4.29
N TYR A 116 4.68 -6.05 -4.98
CA TYR A 116 3.76 -5.07 -5.58
C TYR A 116 2.76 -5.70 -6.54
N LEU A 117 3.26 -6.47 -7.51
CA LEU A 117 2.37 -7.13 -8.48
C LEU A 117 1.47 -8.19 -7.81
N ALA A 118 1.97 -8.88 -6.80
CA ALA A 118 1.17 -9.85 -6.05
C ALA A 118 0.00 -9.17 -5.32
N ILE A 119 0.25 -8.02 -4.69
CA ILE A 119 -0.78 -7.22 -4.03
C ILE A 119 -1.82 -6.73 -5.03
N VAL A 120 -1.39 -6.10 -6.12
CA VAL A 120 -2.31 -5.58 -7.16
C VAL A 120 -3.14 -6.70 -7.76
N GLN A 121 -2.51 -7.84 -8.10
CA GLN A 121 -3.23 -8.99 -8.64
C GLN A 121 -4.26 -9.51 -7.64
N ARG A 122 -3.89 -9.61 -6.37
CA ARG A 122 -4.81 -10.06 -5.32
C ARG A 122 -5.98 -9.11 -5.10
N MET A 123 -5.77 -7.80 -5.17
CA MET A 123 -6.86 -6.82 -5.13
C MET A 123 -7.84 -7.03 -6.31
N ILE A 124 -7.32 -7.29 -7.51
CA ILE A 124 -8.14 -7.58 -8.70
C ILE A 124 -8.92 -8.89 -8.51
N ASP A 125 -8.26 -9.95 -8.07
CA ASP A 125 -8.86 -11.28 -7.85
C ASP A 125 -10.00 -11.21 -6.80
N HIS A 126 -9.87 -10.33 -5.83
CA HIS A 126 -10.89 -10.05 -4.82
C HIS A 126 -11.86 -8.92 -5.20
N GLN A 127 -11.86 -8.54 -6.49
CA GLN A 127 -12.83 -7.58 -7.08
C GLN A 127 -12.81 -6.19 -6.43
N PHE A 128 -11.64 -5.71 -6.01
CA PHE A 128 -11.51 -4.30 -5.65
C PHE A 128 -11.73 -3.43 -6.89
N ASP A 129 -12.55 -2.41 -6.75
CA ASP A 129 -12.76 -1.45 -7.83
C ASP A 129 -11.61 -0.43 -7.85
N LEU A 130 -10.69 -0.62 -8.77
CA LEU A 130 -9.53 0.24 -8.98
C LEU A 130 -9.70 1.20 -10.18
N SER A 131 -10.86 1.24 -10.81
CA SER A 131 -11.12 2.01 -12.05
C SER A 131 -10.86 3.51 -11.88
N ASN A 132 -11.17 4.06 -10.71
CA ASN A 132 -10.89 5.47 -10.37
C ASN A 132 -9.88 5.59 -9.21
N THR A 133 -8.90 4.66 -9.16
CA THR A 133 -7.84 4.66 -8.16
C THR A 133 -6.49 4.90 -8.83
N VAL A 134 -5.69 5.80 -8.25
CA VAL A 134 -4.29 6.00 -8.61
C VAL A 134 -3.43 5.31 -7.55
N LEU A 135 -2.69 4.30 -7.95
CA LEU A 135 -1.74 3.61 -7.08
C LEU A 135 -0.48 4.46 -6.91
N VAL A 136 -0.09 4.75 -5.69
CA VAL A 136 1.10 5.56 -5.39
C VAL A 136 2.12 4.69 -4.66
N THR A 137 3.34 4.62 -5.20
CA THR A 137 4.42 3.81 -4.59
C THR A 137 5.74 4.56 -4.62
N ASP A 138 6.61 4.20 -3.70
CA ASP A 138 7.97 4.71 -3.68
C ASP A 138 8.85 4.05 -4.76
N ARG A 139 10.14 4.46 -4.83
CA ARG A 139 11.13 3.93 -5.78
C ARG A 139 11.51 2.46 -5.54
N GLY A 140 11.26 1.92 -4.36
CA GLY A 140 11.56 0.51 -4.01
C GLY A 140 10.78 -0.47 -4.85
N TYR A 141 9.59 -0.09 -5.29
CA TYR A 141 8.70 -0.88 -6.13
C TYR A 141 8.99 -0.75 -7.63
N HIS A 142 9.87 0.18 -8.01
CA HIS A 142 10.14 0.49 -9.41
C HIS A 142 10.76 -0.69 -10.16
N SER A 143 10.11 -1.08 -11.25
CA SER A 143 10.65 -1.96 -12.28
C SER A 143 9.89 -1.74 -13.58
N LEU A 144 10.59 -1.79 -14.71
CA LEU A 144 9.97 -1.66 -16.03
C LEU A 144 8.89 -2.72 -16.26
N MET A 145 9.12 -3.94 -15.76
CA MET A 145 8.15 -5.04 -15.85
C MET A 145 6.87 -4.72 -15.05
N ASN A 146 7.01 -4.15 -13.84
CA ASN A 146 5.86 -3.74 -13.02
C ASN A 146 5.05 -2.66 -13.74
N MET A 147 5.72 -1.62 -14.25
CA MET A 147 5.07 -0.54 -14.99
C MET A 147 4.32 -1.08 -16.22
N GLN A 148 4.96 -1.92 -17.02
CA GLN A 148 4.32 -2.52 -18.20
C GLN A 148 3.08 -3.33 -17.84
N LYS A 149 3.13 -4.07 -16.72
CA LYS A 149 1.98 -4.87 -16.27
C LYS A 149 0.83 -3.97 -15.79
N LEU A 150 1.11 -2.88 -15.08
CA LEU A 150 0.08 -1.92 -14.67
C LEU A 150 -0.58 -1.23 -15.87
N ILE A 151 0.22 -0.85 -16.88
CA ILE A 151 -0.27 -0.28 -18.15
C ILE A 151 -1.19 -1.29 -18.86
N ASN A 152 -0.78 -2.55 -18.96
CA ASN A 152 -1.57 -3.60 -19.59
C ASN A 152 -2.89 -3.88 -18.83
N LEU A 153 -2.94 -3.61 -17.55
CA LEU A 153 -4.13 -3.70 -16.70
C LEU A 153 -4.97 -2.41 -16.70
N GLU A 154 -4.56 -1.40 -17.48
CA GLU A 154 -5.21 -0.08 -17.56
C GLU A 154 -5.31 0.64 -16.19
N LEU A 155 -4.40 0.33 -15.27
CA LEU A 155 -4.36 0.95 -13.94
C LEU A 155 -3.60 2.27 -13.99
N LYS A 156 -4.13 3.25 -13.25
CA LYS A 156 -3.46 4.54 -13.06
C LYS A 156 -2.45 4.41 -11.91
N PHE A 157 -1.24 4.95 -12.10
CA PHE A 157 -0.22 4.90 -11.06
C PHE A 157 0.72 6.09 -11.10
N VAL A 158 1.26 6.42 -9.92
CA VAL A 158 2.39 7.33 -9.72
C VAL A 158 3.45 6.55 -8.96
N GLN A 159 4.66 6.49 -9.50
CA GLN A 159 5.74 5.69 -8.92
C GLN A 159 7.03 6.49 -8.84
N GLY A 160 7.69 6.44 -7.68
CA GLY A 160 9.05 6.93 -7.54
C GLY A 160 10.01 6.18 -8.45
N VAL A 161 10.96 6.89 -9.08
CA VAL A 161 11.98 6.30 -9.96
C VAL A 161 13.38 6.56 -9.42
N THR A 162 14.31 5.67 -9.74
CA THR A 162 15.71 5.84 -9.35
C THR A 162 16.44 6.71 -10.38
N ARG A 163 17.13 7.76 -9.91
CA ARG A 163 17.99 8.60 -10.76
C ARG A 163 19.16 7.83 -11.41
N ALA A 164 19.45 6.63 -10.92
CA ALA A 164 20.50 5.77 -11.47
C ALA A 164 20.15 5.20 -12.86
N GLU A 165 18.88 5.20 -13.26
CA GLU A 165 18.46 4.74 -14.59
C GLU A 165 18.80 5.77 -15.66
N ASP A 166 19.47 5.34 -16.74
CA ASP A 166 19.91 6.22 -17.83
C ASP A 166 18.75 6.93 -18.55
N SER A 167 17.59 6.29 -18.62
CA SER A 167 16.37 6.89 -19.17
C SER A 167 15.88 8.06 -18.32
N VAL A 168 15.86 7.87 -17.00
CA VAL A 168 15.45 8.90 -16.03
C VAL A 168 16.46 10.05 -16.02
N ARG A 169 17.77 9.73 -16.06
CA ARG A 169 18.83 10.73 -16.11
C ARG A 169 18.71 11.60 -17.36
N ARG A 170 18.50 10.97 -18.55
CA ARG A 170 18.30 11.70 -19.82
C ARG A 170 17.07 12.61 -19.78
N LEU A 171 15.95 12.15 -19.25
CA LEU A 171 14.76 12.98 -19.06
C LEU A 171 15.03 14.16 -18.14
N PHE A 172 15.73 13.93 -17.03
CA PHE A 172 16.10 14.97 -16.10
C PHE A 172 17.01 16.04 -16.74
N ASP A 173 18.01 15.59 -17.52
CA ASP A 173 18.95 16.48 -18.20
C ASP A 173 18.25 17.30 -19.32
N GLN A 174 17.29 16.69 -20.04
CA GLN A 174 16.49 17.36 -21.05
C GLN A 174 15.56 18.43 -20.50
N HIS A 175 15.00 18.21 -19.31
CA HIS A 175 13.96 19.07 -18.74
C HIS A 175 14.43 19.89 -17.52
N ARG A 176 15.68 19.77 -17.13
CA ARG A 176 16.23 20.42 -15.94
C ARG A 176 15.94 21.92 -15.85
N VAL A 177 16.01 22.62 -16.99
CA VAL A 177 15.78 24.07 -17.06
C VAL A 177 14.29 24.41 -17.00
N SER A 178 13.42 23.49 -17.46
CA SER A 178 11.97 23.72 -17.50
C SER A 178 11.25 23.23 -16.24
N LEU A 179 11.91 22.44 -15.37
CA LEU A 179 11.29 21.97 -14.13
C LEU A 179 11.00 23.10 -13.14
N ASP A 180 11.77 24.20 -13.21
CA ASP A 180 11.58 25.40 -12.38
C ASP A 180 10.63 26.42 -13.05
N ASP A 181 10.09 26.11 -14.23
CA ASP A 181 9.14 26.99 -14.93
C ASP A 181 7.76 26.90 -14.25
N PRO A 182 7.16 28.04 -13.81
CA PRO A 182 5.82 28.04 -13.20
C PRO A 182 4.73 27.40 -14.06
N ALA A 183 4.93 27.31 -15.40
CA ALA A 183 4.00 26.65 -16.30
C ALA A 183 3.89 25.12 -16.07
N PHE A 184 4.91 24.51 -15.44
CA PHE A 184 4.94 23.07 -15.12
C PHE A 184 4.71 22.79 -13.62
N THR A 185 4.58 23.83 -12.79
CA THR A 185 4.22 23.72 -11.37
C THR A 185 2.71 23.84 -11.21
N ASP A 186 2.06 22.76 -10.75
CA ASP A 186 0.69 22.89 -10.25
C ASP A 186 0.74 23.67 -8.94
N GLY A 187 0.24 24.93 -8.95
CA GLY A 187 0.23 25.82 -7.78
C GLY A 187 -0.56 25.29 -6.58
N ARG A 188 -1.14 24.08 -6.69
CA ARG A 188 -1.76 23.32 -5.59
C ARG A 188 -0.80 22.35 -4.91
N LEU A 189 0.38 22.10 -5.49
CA LEU A 189 1.43 21.29 -4.92
C LEU A 189 2.58 22.22 -4.52
N GLU A 190 2.43 23.00 -3.42
CA GLU A 190 3.59 23.55 -2.72
C GLU A 190 4.37 22.37 -2.13
N VAL A 191 5.25 21.79 -2.93
CA VAL A 191 6.28 20.90 -2.42
C VAL A 191 7.34 21.81 -1.82
N ALA A 192 7.31 21.94 -0.50
CA ALA A 192 8.42 22.57 0.22
C ALA A 192 9.70 21.81 -0.12
N ALA A 193 10.69 22.52 -0.62
CA ALA A 193 12.03 22.04 -0.94
C ALA A 193 12.76 21.61 0.33
#